data_9b005065819a5f041a111374667e9928
#
_entry.id   9b005065819a5f041a111374667e9928
#
_cell.length_a   1.000
_cell.length_b   1.000
_cell.length_c   1.000
_cell.angle_alpha   90.00
_cell.angle_beta   90.00
_cell.angle_gamma   90.00
#
_symmetry.space_group_name_H-M   'P 1'
#
loop_
_entity.id
_entity.type
_entity.pdbx_description
1 polymer ?
#
loop_
_entity_poly.entity_id
_entity_poly.type
_entity_poly.pdbx_seq_one_letter_code
_entity_poly.pdbx_strand_id
1 'polypeptide(L)'
;MALQLSDRNEEERQRMSYVRFGLMILTSTVVMFILMYLNTYAWEHVFFSETRTYMAIMMGATMAVIMLAYMLGMYSNKGVNIAIFAGAIVAFTLSLWLVRSQITVSGPSYMRAMIPHHSIAIMTSERAQIRDPRVRKLADEIIEAQRREIAEMRYLIADVSSGNVVESIYEDPPAEPGTIEDALSNTLVSRLDLAPMPEAEADRVLQASAPCTFTRSPEADPILWSPRESGAAAIKLNGVLVSLNAAGALQDGAATFSAPGTTITVRTLGDNADWRQNAELVLELALGLRVGYRGFYRCGAD
;
A
#
# COMPACT_ATOMS: atom_id res chain seq x y z
N MET A 1 34.37 -28.53 -49.28
CA MET A 1 35.02 -27.32 -48.76
C MET A 1 34.12 -26.09 -48.84
N ALA A 2 33.47 -25.77 -49.99
CA ALA A 2 32.54 -24.63 -50.12
C ALA A 2 31.28 -24.77 -49.28
N LEU A 3 30.65 -25.94 -49.20
CA LEU A 3 29.47 -26.21 -48.36
C LEU A 3 29.76 -26.06 -46.84
N GLN A 4 30.91 -26.53 -46.35
CA GLN A 4 31.29 -26.36 -44.95
C GLN A 4 31.61 -24.92 -44.55
N LEU A 5 32.03 -24.08 -45.50
CA LEU A 5 32.25 -22.63 -45.28
C LEU A 5 30.90 -21.90 -45.24
N SER A 6 29.92 -22.35 -46.08
CA SER A 6 28.56 -21.80 -46.05
C SER A 6 27.86 -22.07 -44.74
N ASP A 7 27.90 -23.31 -44.27
CA ASP A 7 27.26 -23.73 -43.01
C ASP A 7 27.86 -22.98 -41.80
N ARG A 8 29.19 -22.83 -41.75
CA ARG A 8 29.86 -22.04 -40.67
C ARG A 8 29.44 -20.56 -40.70
N ASN A 9 29.33 -19.96 -41.86
CA ASN A 9 28.90 -18.56 -41.98
C ASN A 9 27.43 -18.36 -41.56
N GLU A 10 26.55 -19.34 -41.77
CA GLU A 10 25.17 -19.29 -41.31
C GLU A 10 25.05 -19.47 -39.81
N GLU A 11 25.81 -20.39 -39.22
CA GLU A 11 25.88 -20.58 -37.76
C GLU A 11 26.41 -19.32 -37.04
N GLU A 12 27.48 -18.72 -37.55
CA GLU A 12 28.02 -17.46 -37.02
C GLU A 12 27.00 -16.31 -37.12
N ARG A 13 26.28 -16.21 -38.23
CA ARG A 13 25.23 -15.19 -38.43
C ARG A 13 24.08 -15.40 -37.44
N GLN A 14 23.64 -16.63 -37.23
CA GLN A 14 22.60 -16.95 -36.28
C GLN A 14 23.04 -16.66 -34.84
N ARG A 15 24.25 -17.07 -34.47
CA ARG A 15 24.85 -16.77 -33.16
C ARG A 15 24.91 -15.25 -32.91
N MET A 16 25.36 -14.48 -33.89
CA MET A 16 25.37 -13.01 -33.82
C MET A 16 23.98 -12.43 -33.61
N SER A 17 22.94 -13.03 -34.22
CA SER A 17 21.55 -12.59 -34.07
C SER A 17 21.04 -12.80 -32.61
N TYR A 18 21.29 -13.96 -32.00
CA TYR A 18 20.92 -14.22 -30.60
C TYR A 18 21.72 -13.34 -29.61
N VAL A 19 23.00 -13.07 -29.88
CA VAL A 19 23.79 -12.14 -29.07
C VAL A 19 23.20 -10.74 -29.11
N ARG A 20 22.83 -10.25 -30.30
CA ARG A 20 22.16 -8.95 -30.45
C ARG A 20 20.80 -8.91 -29.71
N PHE A 21 20.04 -10.00 -29.79
CA PHE A 21 18.77 -10.14 -29.05
C PHE A 21 19.03 -10.05 -27.53
N GLY A 22 19.98 -10.81 -27.00
CA GLY A 22 20.32 -10.77 -25.59
C GLY A 22 20.78 -9.38 -25.11
N LEU A 23 21.66 -8.72 -25.91
CA LEU A 23 22.12 -7.38 -25.62
C LEU A 23 20.97 -6.35 -25.63
N MET A 24 20.02 -6.48 -26.56
CA MET A 24 18.84 -5.61 -26.64
C MET A 24 17.97 -5.75 -25.37
N ILE A 25 17.68 -6.99 -24.94
CA ILE A 25 16.92 -7.25 -23.72
C ILE A 25 17.66 -6.69 -22.50
N LEU A 26 18.97 -6.96 -22.37
CA LEU A 26 19.78 -6.49 -21.27
C LEU A 26 19.81 -4.96 -21.20
N THR A 27 20.11 -4.29 -22.32
CA THR A 27 20.15 -2.83 -22.40
C THR A 27 18.79 -2.22 -22.03
N SER A 28 17.70 -2.76 -22.57
CA SER A 28 16.35 -2.29 -22.27
C SER A 28 16.01 -2.48 -20.78
N THR A 29 16.41 -3.61 -20.18
CA THR A 29 16.19 -3.87 -18.75
C THR A 29 16.95 -2.87 -17.88
N VAL A 30 18.20 -2.58 -18.20
CA VAL A 30 19.01 -1.57 -17.49
C VAL A 30 18.42 -0.17 -17.65
N VAL A 31 18.02 0.19 -18.87
CA VAL A 31 17.36 1.48 -19.11
C VAL A 31 16.06 1.60 -18.32
N MET A 32 15.19 0.58 -18.34
CA MET A 32 13.97 0.57 -17.55
C MET A 32 14.22 0.71 -16.04
N PHE A 33 15.25 0.02 -15.52
CA PHE A 33 15.64 0.17 -14.13
C PHE A 33 16.00 1.63 -13.78
N ILE A 34 16.77 2.28 -14.62
CA ILE A 34 17.15 3.70 -14.44
C ILE A 34 15.91 4.60 -14.53
N LEU A 35 15.04 4.38 -15.53
CA LEU A 35 13.84 5.18 -15.74
C LEU A 35 12.86 5.11 -14.57
N MET A 36 12.82 4.02 -13.81
CA MET A 36 12.01 3.90 -12.59
C MET A 36 12.38 4.88 -11.47
N TYR A 37 13.52 5.58 -11.57
CA TYR A 37 13.92 6.60 -10.60
C TYR A 37 13.64 8.03 -11.08
N LEU A 38 13.28 8.25 -12.34
CA LEU A 38 13.05 9.60 -12.89
C LEU A 38 11.83 10.31 -12.31
N ASN A 39 10.89 9.57 -11.72
CA ASN A 39 9.70 10.12 -11.08
C ASN A 39 9.90 10.38 -9.57
N THR A 40 11.13 10.32 -9.07
CA THR A 40 11.45 10.71 -7.69
C THR A 40 11.41 12.23 -7.57
N TYR A 41 10.79 12.76 -6.50
CA TYR A 41 10.59 14.20 -6.30
C TYR A 41 11.91 14.98 -6.18
N ALA A 42 12.84 14.46 -5.38
CA ALA A 42 14.13 15.08 -5.11
C ALA A 42 15.26 14.07 -5.36
N TRP A 43 16.40 14.59 -5.83
CA TRP A 43 17.54 13.76 -6.19
C TRP A 43 18.14 13.02 -4.98
N GLU A 44 18.12 13.63 -3.81
CA GLU A 44 18.55 13.03 -2.55
C GLU A 44 17.65 11.90 -2.04
N HIS A 45 16.51 11.68 -2.69
CA HIS A 45 15.60 10.56 -2.39
C HIS A 45 15.88 9.33 -3.28
N VAL A 46 16.90 9.37 -4.13
CA VAL A 46 17.29 8.25 -4.97
C VAL A 46 18.16 7.29 -4.17
N PHE A 47 17.59 6.16 -3.78
CA PHE A 47 18.26 5.07 -3.09
C PHE A 47 18.10 3.78 -3.88
N PHE A 48 19.13 2.92 -3.84
CA PHE A 48 19.03 1.60 -4.44
C PHE A 48 17.92 0.78 -3.78
N SER A 49 17.11 0.13 -4.60
CA SER A 49 15.97 -0.72 -4.18
C SER A 49 16.09 -2.10 -4.83
N GLU A 50 16.21 -3.12 -4.01
CA GLU A 50 16.21 -4.53 -4.44
C GLU A 50 14.89 -4.88 -5.14
N THR A 51 13.76 -4.43 -4.59
CA THR A 51 12.44 -4.63 -5.18
C THR A 51 12.35 -4.07 -6.60
N ARG A 52 12.91 -2.86 -6.86
CA ARG A 52 12.96 -2.30 -8.23
C ARG A 52 13.86 -3.12 -9.16
N THR A 53 14.94 -3.68 -8.64
CA THR A 53 15.80 -4.59 -9.40
C THR A 53 15.05 -5.84 -9.84
N TYR A 54 14.32 -6.47 -8.93
CA TYR A 54 13.50 -7.65 -9.27
C TYR A 54 12.38 -7.29 -10.25
N MET A 55 11.75 -6.14 -10.11
CA MET A 55 10.76 -5.64 -11.07
C MET A 55 11.37 -5.41 -12.46
N ALA A 56 12.58 -4.86 -12.55
CA ALA A 56 13.27 -4.66 -13.83
C ALA A 56 13.58 -6.01 -14.50
N ILE A 57 14.06 -7.01 -13.75
CA ILE A 57 14.32 -8.35 -14.25
C ILE A 57 13.03 -9.01 -14.74
N MET A 58 11.94 -8.89 -13.99
CA MET A 58 10.62 -9.40 -14.35
C MET A 58 10.13 -8.79 -15.68
N MET A 59 10.28 -7.47 -15.84
CA MET A 59 9.93 -6.77 -17.09
C MET A 59 10.82 -7.21 -18.25
N GLY A 60 12.14 -7.38 -18.02
CA GLY A 60 13.08 -7.89 -19.01
C GLY A 60 12.74 -9.31 -19.47
N ALA A 61 12.37 -10.20 -18.53
CA ALA A 61 11.93 -11.55 -18.84
C ALA A 61 10.64 -11.55 -19.69
N THR A 62 9.67 -10.73 -19.31
CA THR A 62 8.43 -10.53 -20.10
C THR A 62 8.74 -10.04 -21.50
N MET A 63 9.62 -9.06 -21.62
CA MET A 63 10.05 -8.52 -22.92
C MET A 63 10.72 -9.60 -23.78
N ALA A 64 11.58 -10.43 -23.18
CA ALA A 64 12.24 -11.51 -23.90
C ALA A 64 11.21 -12.51 -24.50
N VAL A 65 10.19 -12.87 -23.72
CA VAL A 65 9.10 -13.75 -24.20
C VAL A 65 8.35 -13.10 -25.37
N ILE A 66 7.89 -11.87 -25.19
CA ILE A 66 7.06 -11.18 -26.20
C ILE A 66 7.86 -10.99 -27.50
N MET A 67 9.07 -10.44 -27.39
CA MET A 67 9.88 -10.13 -28.57
C MET A 67 10.29 -11.40 -29.32
N LEU A 68 10.71 -12.45 -28.60
CA LEU A 68 11.05 -13.71 -29.28
C LEU A 68 9.83 -14.33 -29.95
N ALA A 69 8.64 -14.27 -29.33
CA ALA A 69 7.41 -14.79 -29.92
C ALA A 69 7.07 -14.09 -31.24
N TYR A 70 7.19 -12.77 -31.31
CA TYR A 70 6.96 -12.02 -32.56
C TYR A 70 8.06 -12.22 -33.61
N MET A 71 9.27 -12.57 -33.19
CA MET A 71 10.45 -12.71 -34.05
C MET A 71 10.83 -14.15 -34.33
N LEU A 72 10.00 -15.14 -34.00
CA LEU A 72 10.31 -16.58 -34.21
C LEU A 72 10.73 -16.94 -35.64
N GLY A 73 10.18 -16.24 -36.63
CA GLY A 73 10.55 -16.42 -38.03
C GLY A 73 11.99 -16.01 -38.38
N MET A 74 12.63 -15.19 -37.53
CA MET A 74 14.01 -14.75 -37.69
C MET A 74 15.04 -15.65 -36.95
N TYR A 75 14.55 -16.49 -36.04
CA TYR A 75 15.36 -17.32 -35.13
C TYR A 75 15.08 -18.79 -35.40
N SER A 76 15.94 -19.44 -36.20
CA SER A 76 15.68 -20.81 -36.69
C SER A 76 16.02 -21.91 -35.70
N ASN A 77 16.86 -21.64 -34.68
CA ASN A 77 17.27 -22.66 -33.72
C ASN A 77 16.20 -22.87 -32.64
N LYS A 78 15.36 -23.91 -32.83
CA LYS A 78 14.28 -24.27 -31.91
C LYS A 78 14.76 -24.56 -30.47
N GLY A 79 15.92 -25.17 -30.32
CA GLY A 79 16.48 -25.47 -28.99
C GLY A 79 16.82 -24.20 -28.20
N VAL A 80 17.47 -23.24 -28.85
CA VAL A 80 17.79 -21.94 -28.25
C VAL A 80 16.51 -21.17 -27.94
N ASN A 81 15.52 -21.15 -28.84
CA ASN A 81 14.25 -20.49 -28.60
C ASN A 81 13.52 -21.06 -27.38
N ILE A 82 13.44 -22.40 -27.26
CA ILE A 82 12.84 -23.05 -26.09
C ILE A 82 13.62 -22.71 -24.81
N ALA A 83 14.95 -22.71 -24.85
CA ALA A 83 15.78 -22.34 -23.71
C ALA A 83 15.55 -20.90 -23.26
N ILE A 84 15.39 -19.94 -24.20
CA ILE A 84 15.08 -18.54 -23.88
C ILE A 84 13.68 -18.43 -23.26
N PHE A 85 12.66 -19.09 -23.81
CA PHE A 85 11.31 -19.08 -23.21
C PHE A 85 11.31 -19.67 -21.82
N ALA A 86 11.93 -20.84 -21.63
CA ALA A 86 12.00 -21.49 -20.31
C ALA A 86 12.77 -20.62 -19.30
N GLY A 87 13.93 -20.10 -19.69
CA GLY A 87 14.73 -19.20 -18.85
C GLY A 87 13.98 -17.91 -18.48
N ALA A 88 13.25 -17.33 -19.42
CA ALA A 88 12.44 -16.14 -19.15
C ALA A 88 11.28 -16.44 -18.21
N ILE A 89 10.59 -17.56 -18.34
CA ILE A 89 9.52 -17.99 -17.41
C ILE A 89 10.08 -18.20 -16.01
N VAL A 90 11.23 -18.85 -15.89
CA VAL A 90 11.90 -19.05 -14.59
C VAL A 90 12.29 -17.71 -13.98
N ALA A 91 12.94 -16.84 -14.76
CA ALA A 91 13.34 -15.49 -14.29
C ALA A 91 12.14 -14.66 -13.86
N PHE A 92 11.04 -14.69 -14.61
CA PHE A 92 9.79 -14.02 -14.26
C PHE A 92 9.21 -14.53 -12.93
N THR A 93 9.06 -15.87 -12.82
CA THR A 93 8.44 -16.50 -11.63
C THR A 93 9.28 -16.24 -10.38
N LEU A 94 10.60 -16.39 -10.49
CA LEU A 94 11.52 -16.13 -9.38
C LEU A 94 11.51 -14.68 -8.96
N SER A 95 11.58 -13.76 -9.92
CA SER A 95 11.52 -12.31 -9.63
C SER A 95 10.19 -11.91 -9.02
N LEU A 96 9.07 -12.43 -9.51
CA LEU A 96 7.75 -12.20 -8.92
C LEU A 96 7.66 -12.72 -7.49
N TRP A 97 8.21 -13.92 -7.24
CA TRP A 97 8.26 -14.48 -5.90
C TRP A 97 9.10 -13.61 -4.95
N LEU A 98 10.27 -13.14 -5.38
CA LEU A 98 11.13 -12.25 -4.59
C LEU A 98 10.44 -10.92 -4.29
N VAL A 99 9.75 -10.32 -5.29
CA VAL A 99 8.97 -9.08 -5.08
C VAL A 99 7.84 -9.30 -4.07
N ARG A 100 7.15 -10.44 -4.10
CA ARG A 100 6.00 -10.66 -3.22
C ARG A 100 6.38 -11.15 -1.84
N SER A 101 7.43 -11.97 -1.73
CA SER A 101 7.88 -12.51 -0.44
C SER A 101 8.73 -11.53 0.37
N GLN A 102 9.39 -10.57 -0.29
CA GLN A 102 10.33 -9.62 0.32
C GLN A 102 11.43 -10.29 1.18
N ILE A 103 11.71 -11.58 0.95
CA ILE A 103 12.57 -12.41 1.81
C ILE A 103 14.02 -11.90 1.88
N THR A 104 14.47 -11.15 0.87
CA THR A 104 15.81 -10.53 0.82
C THR A 104 15.83 -9.13 1.38
N VAL A 105 14.65 -8.54 1.67
CA VAL A 105 14.51 -7.14 2.08
C VAL A 105 14.35 -7.10 3.60
N SER A 106 15.22 -6.37 4.28
CA SER A 106 15.19 -6.21 5.73
C SER A 106 15.68 -4.82 6.14
N GLY A 107 15.28 -4.34 7.32
CA GLY A 107 15.77 -3.13 7.98
C GLY A 107 16.18 -1.99 7.01
N PRO A 108 17.50 -1.70 6.90
CA PRO A 108 17.98 -0.60 6.06
C PRO A 108 17.64 -0.74 4.57
N SER A 109 17.56 -1.96 4.02
CA SER A 109 17.22 -2.15 2.59
C SER A 109 15.74 -1.84 2.34
N TYR A 110 14.86 -2.19 3.28
CA TYR A 110 13.44 -1.80 3.26
C TYR A 110 13.31 -0.27 3.23
N MET A 111 13.95 0.44 4.15
CA MET A 111 13.86 1.90 4.23
C MET A 111 14.42 2.58 2.98
N ARG A 112 15.54 2.08 2.43
CA ARG A 112 16.09 2.56 1.14
C ARG A 112 15.13 2.37 -0.02
N ALA A 113 14.34 1.31 -0.04
CA ALA A 113 13.32 1.09 -1.05
C ALA A 113 12.10 2.01 -0.86
N MET A 114 11.74 2.31 0.40
CA MET A 114 10.57 3.15 0.74
C MET A 114 10.81 4.63 0.50
N ILE A 115 12.01 5.17 0.70
CA ILE A 115 12.30 6.61 0.49
C ILE A 115 11.92 7.06 -0.94
N PRO A 116 12.37 6.44 -2.04
CA PRO A 116 11.94 6.86 -3.37
C PRO A 116 10.45 6.61 -3.64
N HIS A 117 9.81 5.67 -2.95
CA HIS A 117 8.36 5.44 -3.05
C HIS A 117 7.59 6.61 -2.42
N HIS A 118 7.95 7.02 -1.20
CA HIS A 118 7.38 8.18 -0.50
C HIS A 118 7.64 9.48 -1.28
N SER A 119 8.79 9.60 -1.89
CA SER A 119 9.14 10.73 -2.74
C SER A 119 8.19 10.91 -3.94
N ILE A 120 7.73 9.82 -4.55
CA ILE A 120 6.72 9.86 -5.62
C ILE A 120 5.38 10.39 -5.08
N ALA A 121 4.98 9.99 -3.88
CA ALA A 121 3.75 10.45 -3.26
C ALA A 121 3.78 11.98 -3.00
N ILE A 122 4.91 12.54 -2.56
CA ILE A 122 5.10 13.99 -2.44
C ILE A 122 4.91 14.65 -3.80
N MET A 123 5.63 14.17 -4.84
CA MET A 123 5.56 14.74 -6.19
C MET A 123 4.14 14.75 -6.75
N THR A 124 3.43 13.63 -6.63
CA THR A 124 2.08 13.50 -7.18
C THR A 124 1.08 14.35 -6.41
N SER A 125 1.17 14.41 -5.07
CA SER A 125 0.30 15.22 -4.23
C SER A 125 0.51 16.72 -4.41
N GLU A 126 1.74 17.16 -4.62
CA GLU A 126 2.08 18.57 -4.83
C GLU A 126 1.67 19.06 -6.21
N ARG A 127 1.90 18.25 -7.27
CA ARG A 127 1.70 18.66 -8.66
C ARG A 127 0.32 18.36 -9.22
N ALA A 128 -0.48 17.55 -8.54
CA ALA A 128 -1.84 17.25 -8.96
C ALA A 128 -2.72 18.52 -8.93
N GLN A 129 -3.50 18.73 -9.97
CA GLN A 129 -4.42 19.86 -10.08
C GLN A 129 -5.71 19.60 -9.31
N ILE A 130 -5.60 19.49 -7.99
CA ILE A 130 -6.70 19.15 -7.08
C ILE A 130 -7.56 20.39 -6.85
N ARG A 131 -8.86 20.30 -7.20
CA ARG A 131 -9.83 21.40 -7.05
C ARG A 131 -10.70 21.27 -5.81
N ASP A 132 -11.01 20.04 -5.37
CA ASP A 132 -11.81 19.83 -4.16
C ASP A 132 -10.95 20.12 -2.92
N PRO A 133 -11.36 21.06 -2.03
CA PRO A 133 -10.59 21.42 -0.86
C PRO A 133 -10.33 20.26 0.10
N ARG A 134 -11.24 19.28 0.19
CA ARG A 134 -11.08 18.09 1.04
C ARG A 134 -9.96 17.20 0.52
N VAL A 135 -9.92 17.02 -0.81
CA VAL A 135 -8.87 16.24 -1.47
C VAL A 135 -7.53 17.00 -1.39
N ARG A 136 -7.54 18.33 -1.51
CA ARG A 136 -6.32 19.13 -1.33
C ARG A 136 -5.77 19.01 0.09
N LYS A 137 -6.63 19.11 1.10
CA LYS A 137 -6.24 18.90 2.50
C LYS A 137 -5.60 17.52 2.72
N LEU A 138 -6.24 16.45 2.21
CA LEU A 138 -5.67 15.10 2.30
C LEU A 138 -4.30 15.01 1.63
N ALA A 139 -4.14 15.63 0.46
CA ALA A 139 -2.86 15.63 -0.24
C ALA A 139 -1.77 16.41 0.51
N ASP A 140 -2.12 17.52 1.18
CA ASP A 140 -1.19 18.27 2.04
C ASP A 140 -0.77 17.45 3.27
N GLU A 141 -1.69 16.72 3.89
CA GLU A 141 -1.41 15.81 4.99
C GLU A 141 -0.50 14.65 4.55
N ILE A 142 -0.71 14.10 3.34
CA ILE A 142 0.18 13.11 2.74
C ILE A 142 1.58 13.69 2.56
N ILE A 143 1.73 14.88 2.01
CA ILE A 143 3.03 15.53 1.82
C ILE A 143 3.80 15.63 3.13
N GLU A 144 3.14 16.14 4.18
CA GLU A 144 3.77 16.30 5.51
C GLU A 144 4.16 14.96 6.13
N ALA A 145 3.27 13.94 6.04
CA ALA A 145 3.56 12.61 6.53
C ALA A 145 4.77 11.99 5.80
N GLN A 146 4.80 12.06 4.47
CA GLN A 146 5.88 11.49 3.66
C GLN A 146 7.22 12.19 3.91
N ARG A 147 7.24 13.52 4.06
CA ARG A 147 8.46 14.27 4.40
C ARG A 147 9.02 13.85 5.75
N ARG A 148 8.17 13.71 6.76
CA ARG A 148 8.56 13.24 8.10
C ARG A 148 9.12 11.82 8.05
N GLU A 149 8.43 10.90 7.38
CA GLU A 149 8.83 9.50 7.28
C GLU A 149 10.13 9.31 6.50
N ILE A 150 10.38 10.11 5.45
CA ILE A 150 11.68 10.12 4.74
C ILE A 150 12.82 10.55 5.68
N ALA A 151 12.58 11.60 6.49
CA ALA A 151 13.60 12.08 7.43
C ALA A 151 13.91 11.03 8.51
N GLU A 152 12.89 10.37 9.05
CA GLU A 152 13.01 9.28 10.01
C GLU A 152 13.73 8.07 9.42
N MET A 153 13.35 7.62 8.23
CA MET A 153 14.03 6.52 7.54
C MET A 153 15.52 6.80 7.32
N ARG A 154 15.89 8.04 6.97
CA ARG A 154 17.30 8.41 6.82
C ARG A 154 18.07 8.28 8.14
N TYR A 155 17.48 8.71 9.23
CA TYR A 155 18.06 8.55 10.58
C TYR A 155 18.22 7.06 10.90
N LEU A 156 17.15 6.28 10.78
CA LEU A 156 17.16 4.85 11.11
C LEU A 156 18.10 4.03 10.21
N ILE A 157 18.26 4.39 8.93
CA ILE A 157 19.26 3.76 8.05
C ILE A 157 20.66 3.95 8.62
N ALA A 158 20.99 5.14 9.07
CA ALA A 158 22.31 5.42 9.64
C ALA A 158 22.50 4.70 10.98
N ASP A 159 21.52 4.77 11.85
CA ASP A 159 21.55 4.21 13.19
C ASP A 159 21.67 2.67 13.17
N VAL A 160 20.75 1.99 12.46
CA VAL A 160 20.77 0.53 12.33
C VAL A 160 21.98 0.02 11.56
N SER A 161 22.46 0.76 10.54
CA SER A 161 23.66 0.37 9.79
C SER A 161 24.94 0.53 10.60
N SER A 162 24.93 1.37 11.65
CA SER A 162 26.05 1.47 12.61
C SER A 162 26.04 0.38 13.70
N GLY A 163 25.07 -0.51 13.67
CA GLY A 163 24.91 -1.62 14.62
C GLY A 163 24.01 -1.30 15.82
N ASN A 164 23.37 -0.13 15.82
CA ASN A 164 22.48 0.30 16.90
C ASN A 164 21.09 -0.32 16.67
N VAL A 165 20.91 -1.57 17.09
CA VAL A 165 19.65 -2.31 16.98
C VAL A 165 18.98 -2.33 18.35
N VAL A 166 17.76 -1.83 18.45
CA VAL A 166 16.96 -1.87 19.70
C VAL A 166 16.01 -3.06 19.67
N GLU A 167 15.79 -3.68 20.83
CA GLU A 167 14.90 -4.84 20.97
C GLU A 167 13.46 -4.44 21.35
N SER A 168 13.28 -3.22 21.86
CA SER A 168 11.96 -2.68 22.26
C SER A 168 11.86 -1.20 21.94
N ILE A 169 10.65 -0.73 21.69
CA ILE A 169 10.31 0.68 21.51
C ILE A 169 9.31 1.12 22.58
N TYR A 170 9.14 2.44 22.73
CA TYR A 170 8.03 2.98 23.50
C TYR A 170 6.70 2.54 22.86
N GLU A 171 5.84 1.99 23.67
CA GLU A 171 4.47 1.68 23.30
C GLU A 171 3.54 2.70 23.94
N ASP A 172 2.56 3.19 23.18
CA ASP A 172 1.56 4.09 23.72
C ASP A 172 0.78 3.39 24.82
N PRO A 173 0.42 4.10 25.91
CA PRO A 173 -0.40 3.51 26.95
C PRO A 173 -1.72 3.02 26.37
N PRO A 174 -2.33 1.98 26.96
CA PRO A 174 -3.64 1.50 26.54
C PRO A 174 -4.67 2.63 26.48
N ALA A 175 -5.53 2.61 25.45
CA ALA A 175 -6.57 3.61 25.32
C ALA A 175 -7.55 3.54 26.52
N GLU A 176 -7.87 4.69 27.08
CA GLU A 176 -8.78 4.80 28.23
C GLU A 176 -10.19 5.23 27.77
N PRO A 177 -11.25 4.74 28.46
CA PRO A 177 -12.61 5.23 28.23
C PRO A 177 -12.73 6.71 28.57
N GLY A 178 -13.44 7.46 27.72
CA GLY A 178 -13.63 8.89 27.90
C GLY A 178 -14.74 9.44 26.99
N THR A 179 -14.85 10.74 26.97
CA THR A 179 -15.80 11.50 26.17
C THR A 179 -15.15 12.05 24.90
N ILE A 180 -15.96 12.61 24.02
CA ILE A 180 -15.45 13.36 22.84
C ILE A 180 -14.62 14.57 23.30
N GLU A 181 -15.02 15.25 24.38
CA GLU A 181 -14.28 16.38 24.92
C GLU A 181 -12.87 15.95 25.37
N ASP A 182 -12.74 14.81 26.05
CA ASP A 182 -11.45 14.25 26.43
C ASP A 182 -10.59 13.93 25.20
N ALA A 183 -11.18 13.34 24.17
CA ALA A 183 -10.49 13.01 22.94
C ALA A 183 -10.01 14.24 22.15
N LEU A 184 -10.76 15.34 22.19
CA LEU A 184 -10.42 16.59 21.47
C LEU A 184 -9.49 17.50 22.28
N SER A 185 -9.46 17.36 23.59
CA SER A 185 -8.55 18.12 24.47
C SER A 185 -7.13 17.55 24.52
N ASN A 186 -6.91 16.38 23.97
CA ASN A 186 -5.60 15.76 23.91
C ASN A 186 -4.66 16.56 22.99
N THR A 187 -3.71 17.28 23.58
CA THR A 187 -2.80 18.18 22.87
C THR A 187 -1.75 17.46 22.02
N LEU A 188 -1.59 16.16 22.16
CA LEU A 188 -0.61 15.38 21.41
C LEU A 188 -1.08 15.03 19.98
N VAL A 189 -2.37 15.20 19.66
CA VAL A 189 -2.88 14.79 18.35
C VAL A 189 -3.85 15.81 17.78
N SER A 190 -3.41 16.56 16.79
CA SER A 190 -4.25 17.43 15.97
C SER A 190 -4.97 16.71 14.81
N ARG A 191 -5.12 15.41 14.86
CA ARG A 191 -5.71 14.61 13.78
C ARG A 191 -7.08 14.07 14.16
N LEU A 192 -8.07 14.38 13.34
CA LEU A 192 -9.37 13.73 13.40
C LEU A 192 -9.26 12.39 12.66
N ASP A 193 -8.64 11.41 13.29
CA ASP A 193 -8.47 10.07 12.76
C ASP A 193 -8.98 9.02 13.75
N LEU A 194 -9.87 8.15 13.26
CA LEU A 194 -10.34 7.00 14.01
C LEU A 194 -9.25 5.94 14.02
N ALA A 195 -8.70 5.65 15.19
CA ALA A 195 -7.67 4.64 15.33
C ALA A 195 -8.26 3.22 15.29
N PRO A 196 -7.51 2.22 14.80
CA PRO A 196 -7.87 0.82 14.95
C PRO A 196 -8.05 0.43 16.43
N MET A 197 -9.01 -0.45 16.68
CA MET A 197 -9.40 -0.86 18.03
C MET A 197 -9.69 -2.35 18.06
N PRO A 198 -8.85 -3.16 18.73
CA PRO A 198 -9.13 -4.58 18.96
C PRO A 198 -10.41 -4.78 19.80
N GLU A 199 -11.02 -5.98 19.72
CA GLU A 199 -12.25 -6.34 20.44
C GLU A 199 -12.11 -6.10 21.96
N ALA A 200 -10.97 -6.47 22.54
CA ALA A 200 -10.70 -6.28 23.99
C ALA A 200 -10.73 -4.80 24.41
N GLU A 201 -10.42 -3.85 23.54
CA GLU A 201 -10.58 -2.42 23.81
C GLU A 201 -12.05 -2.00 23.67
N ALA A 202 -12.76 -2.50 22.66
CA ALA A 202 -14.19 -2.22 22.46
C ALA A 202 -15.01 -2.70 23.67
N ASP A 203 -14.73 -3.87 24.21
CA ASP A 203 -15.42 -4.46 25.37
C ASP A 203 -15.27 -3.62 26.66
N ARG A 204 -14.25 -2.76 26.73
CA ARG A 204 -14.07 -1.86 27.89
C ARG A 204 -15.14 -0.76 27.95
N VAL A 205 -15.75 -0.41 26.85
CA VAL A 205 -16.76 0.65 26.77
C VAL A 205 -18.14 0.15 26.33
N LEU A 206 -18.21 -1.05 25.77
CA LEU A 206 -19.48 -1.67 25.34
C LEU A 206 -20.00 -2.60 26.45
N GLN A 207 -21.27 -2.45 26.79
CA GLN A 207 -21.94 -3.29 27.80
C GLN A 207 -22.61 -4.55 27.21
N ALA A 208 -22.64 -4.64 25.86
CA ALA A 208 -23.27 -5.74 25.14
C ALA A 208 -22.43 -6.09 23.90
N SER A 209 -22.66 -7.29 23.37
CA SER A 209 -22.01 -7.74 22.15
C SER A 209 -22.22 -6.77 20.99
N ALA A 210 -21.14 -6.40 20.32
CA ALA A 210 -21.13 -5.56 19.14
C ALA A 210 -20.61 -6.37 17.92
N PRO A 211 -21.46 -7.22 17.32
CA PRO A 211 -21.04 -8.14 16.28
C PRO A 211 -20.72 -7.48 14.94
N CYS A 212 -21.00 -6.19 14.79
CA CYS A 212 -20.77 -5.45 13.57
C CYS A 212 -19.50 -4.60 13.67
N THR A 213 -18.67 -4.66 12.65
CA THR A 213 -17.40 -3.92 12.60
C THR A 213 -17.25 -3.17 11.31
N PHE A 214 -16.61 -1.98 11.37
CA PHE A 214 -16.13 -1.30 10.18
C PHE A 214 -14.61 -1.32 10.15
N THR A 215 -14.04 -1.85 9.06
CA THR A 215 -12.59 -1.91 8.82
C THR A 215 -12.22 -1.16 7.55
N ARG A 216 -11.04 -0.56 7.51
CA ARG A 216 -10.51 0.14 6.31
C ARG A 216 -10.02 -0.83 5.23
N SER A 217 -9.53 -2.00 5.64
CA SER A 217 -9.18 -3.13 4.78
C SER A 217 -9.62 -4.44 5.43
N PRO A 218 -9.73 -5.56 4.67
CA PRO A 218 -10.19 -6.84 5.23
C PRO A 218 -9.33 -7.40 6.36
N GLU A 219 -8.04 -7.02 6.39
CA GLU A 219 -7.03 -7.52 7.33
C GLU A 219 -6.77 -6.54 8.49
N ALA A 220 -7.32 -5.32 8.43
CA ALA A 220 -7.08 -4.31 9.46
C ALA A 220 -8.02 -4.50 10.66
N ASP A 221 -7.55 -4.10 11.83
CA ASP A 221 -8.40 -3.98 13.01
C ASP A 221 -9.53 -2.97 12.76
N PRO A 222 -10.72 -3.21 13.33
CA PRO A 222 -11.86 -2.31 13.19
C PRO A 222 -11.60 -0.91 13.76
N ILE A 223 -12.15 0.10 13.10
CA ILE A 223 -12.18 1.50 13.60
C ILE A 223 -13.54 1.85 14.22
N LEU A 224 -14.53 0.97 14.08
CA LEU A 224 -15.83 1.04 14.74
C LEU A 224 -16.29 -0.37 15.09
N TRP A 225 -16.81 -0.52 16.30
CA TRP A 225 -17.60 -1.66 16.73
C TRP A 225 -19.02 -1.20 17.00
N SER A 226 -20.02 -1.93 16.53
CA SER A 226 -21.40 -1.53 16.68
C SER A 226 -22.35 -2.71 16.89
N PRO A 227 -23.48 -2.50 17.59
CA PRO A 227 -24.53 -3.49 17.67
C PRO A 227 -25.22 -3.66 16.31
N ARG A 228 -25.98 -4.73 16.17
CA ARG A 228 -26.74 -5.02 14.94
C ARG A 228 -27.99 -4.15 14.82
N GLU A 229 -28.70 -3.93 15.90
CA GLU A 229 -30.00 -3.24 15.90
C GLU A 229 -30.04 -2.03 16.84
N SER A 230 -29.75 -2.23 18.11
CA SER A 230 -29.83 -1.19 19.14
C SER A 230 -28.73 -1.37 20.16
N GLY A 231 -28.23 -0.27 20.71
CA GLY A 231 -27.17 -0.28 21.71
C GLY A 231 -26.10 0.79 21.45
N ALA A 232 -24.95 0.63 22.09
CA ALA A 232 -23.84 1.53 21.96
C ALA A 232 -22.85 1.02 20.89
N ALA A 233 -22.25 1.94 20.14
CA ALA A 233 -21.08 1.70 19.32
C ALA A 233 -19.83 2.21 20.01
N ALA A 234 -18.65 1.68 19.66
CA ALA A 234 -17.38 2.12 20.18
C ALA A 234 -16.44 2.59 19.05
N ILE A 235 -15.73 3.67 19.32
CA ILE A 235 -14.62 4.17 18.50
C ILE A 235 -13.42 4.48 19.39
N LYS A 236 -12.25 4.60 18.75
CA LYS A 236 -11.05 5.13 19.38
C LYS A 236 -10.61 6.38 18.63
N LEU A 237 -10.66 7.53 19.32
CA LEU A 237 -10.29 8.83 18.77
C LEU A 237 -9.22 9.47 19.66
N ASN A 238 -8.08 9.80 19.08
CA ASN A 238 -6.94 10.41 19.80
C ASN A 238 -6.54 9.64 21.08
N GLY A 239 -6.54 8.28 21.00
CA GLY A 239 -6.18 7.43 22.15
C GLY A 239 -7.29 7.27 23.20
N VAL A 240 -8.45 7.91 23.03
CA VAL A 240 -9.60 7.80 23.93
C VAL A 240 -10.65 6.86 23.34
N LEU A 241 -11.12 5.91 24.17
CA LEU A 241 -12.22 5.03 23.82
C LEU A 241 -13.55 5.74 24.10
N VAL A 242 -14.35 5.93 23.05
CA VAL A 242 -15.61 6.68 23.12
C VAL A 242 -16.78 5.74 22.81
N SER A 243 -17.77 5.72 23.70
CA SER A 243 -19.06 5.06 23.47
C SER A 243 -20.03 6.05 22.82
N LEU A 244 -20.72 5.59 21.79
CA LEU A 244 -21.72 6.34 21.03
C LEU A 244 -23.07 5.62 21.13
N ASN A 245 -24.13 6.35 21.39
CA ASN A 245 -25.48 5.78 21.45
C ASN A 245 -26.09 5.69 20.05
N ALA A 246 -26.87 4.66 19.77
CA ALA A 246 -27.64 4.59 18.54
C ALA A 246 -28.61 5.77 18.45
N ALA A 247 -28.51 6.53 17.36
CA ALA A 247 -29.32 7.75 17.13
C ALA A 247 -30.61 7.47 16.34
N GLY A 248 -30.89 6.20 16.00
CA GLY A 248 -32.10 5.76 15.29
C GLY A 248 -32.00 4.31 14.85
N ALA A 249 -33.12 3.73 14.44
CA ALA A 249 -33.14 2.42 13.82
C ALA A 249 -32.43 2.48 12.45
N LEU A 250 -31.79 1.37 12.06
CA LEU A 250 -31.27 1.18 10.70
C LEU A 250 -32.34 1.54 9.67
N GLN A 251 -32.17 2.66 8.98
CA GLN A 251 -33.03 3.05 7.86
C GLN A 251 -32.18 3.04 6.58
N ASP A 252 -32.72 2.45 5.52
CA ASP A 252 -32.09 2.40 4.18
C ASP A 252 -30.62 1.89 4.16
N GLY A 253 -30.30 0.91 5.01
CA GLY A 253 -28.95 0.34 5.10
C GLY A 253 -27.92 1.26 5.77
N ALA A 254 -28.37 2.29 6.50
CA ALA A 254 -27.50 3.19 7.26
C ALA A 254 -27.75 3.05 8.77
N ALA A 255 -26.66 2.99 9.55
CA ALA A 255 -26.66 3.04 11.00
C ALA A 255 -26.04 4.35 11.46
N THR A 256 -26.71 5.07 12.37
CA THR A 256 -26.20 6.34 12.90
C THR A 256 -26.03 6.22 14.42
N PHE A 257 -24.87 6.64 14.89
CA PHE A 257 -24.49 6.66 16.30
C PHE A 257 -24.06 8.07 16.68
N SER A 258 -24.38 8.51 17.88
CA SER A 258 -24.05 9.84 18.35
C SER A 258 -23.58 9.89 19.81
N ALA A 259 -22.73 10.85 20.10
CA ALA A 259 -22.37 11.33 21.43
C ALA A 259 -22.38 12.87 21.43
N PRO A 260 -22.36 13.53 22.60
CA PRO A 260 -22.29 14.96 22.64
C PRO A 260 -21.14 15.49 21.75
N GLY A 261 -21.47 16.36 20.79
CA GLY A 261 -20.52 16.96 19.87
C GLY A 261 -20.11 16.12 18.67
N THR A 262 -20.62 14.88 18.49
CA THR A 262 -20.24 14.03 17.34
C THR A 262 -21.37 13.14 16.86
N THR A 263 -21.32 12.81 15.58
CA THR A 263 -22.18 11.80 14.94
C THR A 263 -21.34 10.94 14.00
N ILE A 264 -21.58 9.64 14.02
CA ILE A 264 -21.04 8.69 13.05
C ILE A 264 -22.18 8.04 12.29
N THR A 265 -22.08 8.04 10.99
CA THR A 265 -23.01 7.33 10.09
C THR A 265 -22.24 6.26 9.34
N VAL A 266 -22.72 5.03 9.40
CA VAL A 266 -22.24 3.92 8.57
C VAL A 266 -23.34 3.57 7.57
N ARG A 267 -22.99 3.55 6.29
CA ARG A 267 -23.94 3.24 5.22
C ARG A 267 -23.36 2.16 4.31
N THR A 268 -24.14 1.15 4.01
CA THR A 268 -23.81 0.14 3.00
C THR A 268 -23.90 0.75 1.59
N LEU A 269 -23.00 0.36 0.69
CA LEU A 269 -22.96 0.90 -0.67
C LEU A 269 -23.95 0.23 -1.64
N GLY A 270 -24.67 -0.84 -1.21
CA GLY A 270 -25.62 -1.56 -2.05
C GLY A 270 -25.00 -1.97 -3.39
N ASP A 271 -25.64 -1.60 -4.49
CA ASP A 271 -25.17 -1.91 -5.86
C ASP A 271 -23.83 -1.22 -6.23
N ASN A 272 -23.40 -0.24 -5.46
CA ASN A 272 -22.08 0.42 -5.61
C ASN A 272 -20.96 -0.27 -4.82
N ALA A 273 -21.26 -1.38 -4.13
CA ALA A 273 -20.26 -2.18 -3.45
C ALA A 273 -19.41 -2.96 -4.49
N ASP A 274 -18.13 -3.10 -4.20
CA ASP A 274 -17.22 -3.90 -4.99
C ASP A 274 -16.28 -4.72 -4.09
N TRP A 275 -15.34 -5.46 -4.67
CA TRP A 275 -14.38 -6.25 -3.92
C TRP A 275 -13.44 -5.42 -3.02
N ARG A 276 -13.37 -4.10 -3.23
CA ARG A 276 -12.50 -3.17 -2.49
C ARG A 276 -13.21 -2.54 -1.29
N GLN A 277 -14.55 -2.49 -1.31
CA GLN A 277 -15.35 -1.77 -0.31
C GLN A 277 -16.83 -2.12 -0.41
N ASN A 278 -17.51 -2.23 0.71
CA ASN A 278 -18.97 -2.46 0.75
C ASN A 278 -19.74 -1.40 1.55
N ALA A 279 -19.03 -0.53 2.26
CA ALA A 279 -19.65 0.48 3.11
C ALA A 279 -18.82 1.78 3.17
N GLU A 280 -19.50 2.82 3.64
CA GLU A 280 -18.94 4.14 3.92
C GLU A 280 -19.23 4.50 5.38
N LEU A 281 -18.22 4.99 6.09
CA LEU A 281 -18.33 5.55 7.44
C LEU A 281 -17.99 7.03 7.37
N VAL A 282 -18.85 7.86 7.97
CA VAL A 282 -18.64 9.32 8.06
C VAL A 282 -18.73 9.73 9.53
N LEU A 283 -17.66 10.37 10.03
CA LEU A 283 -17.60 11.03 11.32
C LEU A 283 -17.80 12.54 11.11
N GLU A 284 -18.76 13.12 11.83
CA GLU A 284 -19.04 14.56 11.83
C GLU A 284 -18.96 15.12 13.25
N LEU A 285 -18.23 16.19 13.42
CA LEU A 285 -18.20 16.96 14.68
C LEU A 285 -19.13 18.18 14.58
N ALA A 286 -19.71 18.57 15.70
CA ALA A 286 -20.59 19.74 15.80
C ALA A 286 -19.91 21.06 15.35
N LEU A 287 -18.57 21.11 15.34
CA LEU A 287 -17.76 22.21 14.81
C LEU A 287 -17.68 22.25 13.27
N GLY A 288 -18.38 21.35 12.57
CA GLY A 288 -18.39 21.28 11.11
C GLY A 288 -17.22 20.47 10.50
N LEU A 289 -16.36 19.87 11.31
CA LEU A 289 -15.32 18.97 10.82
C LEU A 289 -15.93 17.62 10.42
N ARG A 290 -15.60 17.15 9.24
CA ARG A 290 -16.09 15.90 8.68
C ARG A 290 -14.94 15.10 8.08
N VAL A 291 -14.89 13.82 8.43
CA VAL A 291 -14.00 12.84 7.80
C VAL A 291 -14.79 11.62 7.38
N GLY A 292 -14.46 11.03 6.22
CA GLY A 292 -15.14 9.85 5.68
C GLY A 292 -14.14 8.79 5.23
N TYR A 293 -14.51 7.54 5.43
CA TYR A 293 -13.76 6.35 5.02
C TYR A 293 -14.64 5.43 4.22
N ARG A 294 -14.10 4.81 3.18
CA ARG A 294 -14.70 3.65 2.53
C ARG A 294 -13.95 2.40 2.91
N GLY A 295 -14.67 1.35 3.17
CA GLY A 295 -14.13 0.09 3.66
C GLY A 295 -15.18 -1.00 3.73
N PHE A 296 -15.06 -1.82 4.76
CA PHE A 296 -15.89 -3.01 4.92
C PHE A 296 -16.70 -2.94 6.23
N TYR A 297 -18.02 -2.99 6.09
CA TYR A 297 -18.91 -3.15 7.22
C TYR A 297 -19.44 -4.58 7.21
N ARG A 298 -19.22 -5.31 8.28
CA ARG A 298 -19.58 -6.72 8.41
C ARG A 298 -20.18 -6.95 9.79
N CYS A 299 -21.25 -7.75 9.82
CA CYS A 299 -21.80 -8.26 11.08
C CYS A 299 -21.55 -9.77 11.14
N GLY A 300 -20.91 -10.23 12.21
CA GLY A 300 -20.71 -11.65 12.47
C GLY A 300 -22.03 -12.40 12.54
N ALA A 301 -22.03 -13.70 12.25
CA ALA A 301 -23.16 -14.57 12.62
C ALA A 301 -23.17 -14.71 14.15
N ASP A 302 -24.37 -14.74 14.77
CA ASP A 302 -24.57 -15.07 16.19
C ASP A 302 -24.11 -16.50 16.46
#